data_866b474ea0ed4ed38cb7aed2cb66e146
#
_entry.id   866b474ea0ed4ed38cb7aed2cb66e146
#
_cell.length_a   1.000
_cell.length_b   1.000
_cell.length_c   1.000
_cell.angle_alpha   90.00
_cell.angle_beta   90.00
_cell.angle_gamma   90.00
#
_symmetry.space_group_name_H-M   'P 1'
#
loop_
_entity.id
_entity.type
_entity.pdbx_description
1 polymer ?
#
loop_
_entity_poly.entity_id
_entity_poly.type
_entity_poly.pdbx_seq_one_letter_code
_entity_poly.pdbx_strand_id
1 'polypeptide(L)'
;MPRSVMALLVTLAGTALPLLLTVPAAADKLDDIKARGKLLVGVTETSPPFSFRDGGKGIVGYDVDLADRIAKSLGVAGEKVPLINAERITALQQDSVDLVAVGMTRSKNRARDIDFSYAYLDSPHMILVRKDSGIEHVTQLAGRKLALVRSASVDADLLAAVPTMQIVLFDTYDAAFLALAEKRADGFLADKMLVLWYAQKSGYAGDFALIDDYELPRTSGFALKKNEPHFLDFVDQALLKLEASGEAAKIFNAWFAPLPRTFRIQPD
;
A
#
# COMPACT_ATOMS: atom_id res chain seq x y z
N MET A 1 13.72 92.87 -32.48
CA MET A 1 14.63 91.74 -32.45
C MET A 1 14.23 90.82 -31.29
N PRO A 2 13.54 89.69 -31.48
CA PRO A 2 13.35 88.73 -30.37
C PRO A 2 14.28 87.54 -30.60
N ARG A 3 14.96 87.07 -29.58
CA ARG A 3 15.81 85.89 -29.47
C ARG A 3 14.94 84.68 -29.22
N SER A 4 15.00 83.70 -30.17
CA SER A 4 14.39 82.40 -29.99
C SER A 4 15.21 81.56 -29.04
N VAL A 5 14.60 81.06 -27.98
CA VAL A 5 15.16 80.02 -27.10
C VAL A 5 14.64 78.61 -27.57
N MET A 6 15.56 77.82 -28.05
CA MET A 6 15.28 76.42 -28.48
C MET A 6 15.40 75.52 -27.26
N ALA A 7 14.26 75.00 -26.79
CA ALA A 7 14.25 73.97 -25.71
C ALA A 7 14.56 72.62 -26.27
N LEU A 8 15.60 71.94 -25.72
CA LEU A 8 16.05 70.61 -26.02
C LEU A 8 15.28 69.59 -25.14
N LEU A 9 14.33 68.89 -25.70
CA LEU A 9 13.64 67.76 -25.03
C LEU A 9 14.52 66.52 -25.07
N VAL A 10 15.07 66.17 -23.93
CA VAL A 10 15.78 64.84 -23.74
C VAL A 10 14.74 63.80 -23.33
N THR A 11 14.38 62.89 -24.23
CA THR A 11 13.56 61.72 -23.96
C THR A 11 14.42 60.62 -23.33
N LEU A 12 14.24 60.36 -22.04
CA LEU A 12 14.78 59.20 -21.36
C LEU A 12 13.93 57.97 -21.74
N ALA A 13 14.46 57.13 -22.62
CA ALA A 13 13.88 55.80 -22.90
C ALA A 13 14.27 54.84 -21.75
N GLY A 14 13.36 54.65 -20.81
CA GLY A 14 13.51 53.67 -19.73
C GLY A 14 13.35 52.26 -20.30
N THR A 15 14.43 51.51 -20.42
CA THR A 15 14.42 50.07 -20.72
C THR A 15 13.92 49.31 -19.49
N ALA A 16 12.64 48.93 -19.47
CA ALA A 16 12.09 48.02 -18.48
C ALA A 16 12.64 46.60 -18.77
N LEU A 17 13.58 46.16 -17.96
CA LEU A 17 14.08 44.78 -17.99
C LEU A 17 12.99 43.87 -17.38
N PRO A 18 12.45 42.87 -18.11
CA PRO A 18 11.47 41.97 -17.53
C PRO A 18 12.15 41.12 -16.43
N LEU A 19 11.69 41.28 -15.19
CA LEU A 19 12.05 40.41 -14.08
C LEU A 19 11.43 39.02 -14.37
N LEU A 20 12.23 38.09 -14.90
CA LEU A 20 11.86 36.72 -15.00
C LEU A 20 11.75 36.18 -13.57
N LEU A 21 10.52 36.14 -13.05
CA LEU A 21 10.19 35.40 -11.84
C LEU A 21 10.43 33.92 -12.14
N THR A 22 11.59 33.41 -11.76
CA THR A 22 11.84 31.97 -11.72
C THR A 22 10.96 31.41 -10.62
N VAL A 23 9.80 30.83 -11.00
CA VAL A 23 9.04 29.98 -10.10
C VAL A 23 9.98 28.82 -9.74
N PRO A 24 10.33 28.62 -8.45
CA PRO A 24 11.11 27.45 -8.08
C PRO A 24 10.34 26.23 -8.55
N ALA A 25 10.96 25.40 -9.38
CA ALA A 25 10.42 24.08 -9.69
C ALA A 25 10.17 23.39 -8.35
N ALA A 26 8.97 22.85 -8.14
CA ALA A 26 8.72 22.03 -6.97
C ALA A 26 9.84 20.98 -6.91
N ALA A 27 10.49 20.86 -5.74
CA ALA A 27 11.56 19.89 -5.57
C ALA A 27 11.01 18.51 -5.91
N ASP A 28 11.73 17.75 -6.76
CA ASP A 28 11.33 16.42 -7.16
C ASP A 28 11.51 15.48 -5.95
N LYS A 29 10.46 14.76 -5.57
CA LYS A 29 10.49 13.81 -4.46
C LYS A 29 11.69 12.85 -4.55
N LEU A 30 12.03 12.41 -5.75
CA LEU A 30 13.16 11.52 -5.99
C LEU A 30 14.50 12.18 -5.62
N ASP A 31 14.67 13.45 -5.93
CA ASP A 31 15.87 14.22 -5.58
C ASP A 31 15.93 14.51 -4.08
N ASP A 32 14.81 14.80 -3.44
CA ASP A 32 14.72 14.96 -1.98
C ASP A 32 15.15 13.69 -1.23
N ILE A 33 14.67 12.51 -1.68
CA ILE A 33 15.05 11.22 -1.10
C ILE A 33 16.55 10.97 -1.25
N LYS A 34 17.10 11.24 -2.44
CA LYS A 34 18.56 11.10 -2.70
C LYS A 34 19.39 12.06 -1.83
N ALA A 35 18.99 13.32 -1.77
CA ALA A 35 19.67 14.34 -0.97
C ALA A 35 19.67 14.00 0.54
N ARG A 36 18.54 13.46 1.04
CA ARG A 36 18.38 12.99 2.42
C ARG A 36 19.15 11.70 2.69
N GLY A 37 19.49 10.90 1.67
CA GLY A 37 20.15 9.60 1.79
C GLY A 37 19.27 8.49 2.40
N LYS A 38 17.97 8.70 2.47
CA LYS A 38 17.02 7.78 3.09
C LYS A 38 15.68 7.75 2.33
N LEU A 39 15.13 6.54 2.14
CA LEU A 39 13.75 6.31 1.75
C LEU A 39 12.92 6.03 3.02
N LEU A 40 11.96 6.89 3.35
CA LEU A 40 11.05 6.69 4.49
C LEU A 40 9.92 5.76 4.06
N VAL A 41 9.95 4.53 4.59
CA VAL A 41 8.99 3.47 4.24
C VAL A 41 7.97 3.34 5.36
N GLY A 42 6.74 3.75 5.11
CA GLY A 42 5.61 3.54 6.00
C GLY A 42 5.24 2.05 6.06
N VAL A 43 5.28 1.47 7.25
CA VAL A 43 5.06 0.05 7.52
C VAL A 43 4.06 -0.12 8.66
N THR A 44 3.42 -1.29 8.75
CA THR A 44 2.62 -1.64 9.92
C THR A 44 3.32 -2.75 10.71
N GLU A 45 3.02 -2.83 12.00
CA GLU A 45 3.58 -3.85 12.87
C GLU A 45 2.69 -5.09 13.03
N THR A 46 1.51 -5.09 12.37
CA THR A 46 0.42 -6.04 12.64
C THR A 46 -0.21 -6.64 11.38
N SER A 47 0.48 -6.59 10.23
CA SER A 47 -0.03 -7.12 8.95
C SER A 47 0.85 -8.23 8.38
N PRO A 48 1.02 -9.38 9.08
CA PRO A 48 1.76 -10.50 8.54
C PRO A 48 1.04 -11.11 7.32
N PRO A 49 1.75 -11.62 6.33
CA PRO A 49 3.21 -11.67 6.19
C PRO A 49 3.80 -10.45 5.45
N PHE A 50 3.01 -9.38 5.21
CA PHE A 50 3.41 -8.22 4.41
C PHE A 50 4.35 -7.28 5.16
N SER A 51 3.96 -6.89 6.37
CA SER A 51 4.71 -5.99 7.24
C SER A 51 4.26 -6.20 8.69
N PHE A 52 5.15 -6.71 9.54
CA PHE A 52 4.84 -7.00 10.93
C PHE A 52 6.08 -7.01 11.81
N ARG A 53 5.88 -6.90 13.12
CA ARG A 53 6.97 -7.00 14.08
C ARG A 53 7.29 -8.47 14.41
N ASP A 54 8.49 -8.90 14.04
CA ASP A 54 9.08 -10.16 14.52
C ASP A 54 9.93 -9.85 15.76
N GLY A 55 9.63 -10.51 16.88
CA GLY A 55 10.20 -10.20 18.19
C GLY A 55 11.73 -10.19 18.29
N GLY A 56 12.44 -10.82 17.34
CA GLY A 56 13.91 -10.86 17.31
C GLY A 56 14.55 -10.01 16.20
N LYS A 57 13.81 -9.67 15.15
CA LYS A 57 14.36 -9.06 13.92
C LYS A 57 13.84 -7.65 13.64
N GLY A 58 12.91 -7.13 14.43
CA GLY A 58 12.29 -5.85 14.19
C GLY A 58 11.09 -5.95 13.24
N ILE A 59 10.91 -4.96 12.35
CA ILE A 59 9.85 -4.98 11.36
C ILE A 59 10.33 -5.69 10.10
N VAL A 60 9.63 -6.73 9.72
CA VAL A 60 9.92 -7.63 8.60
C VAL A 60 8.67 -7.89 7.77
N GLY A 61 8.82 -8.46 6.60
CA GLY A 61 7.68 -8.87 5.75
C GLY A 61 8.01 -8.83 4.27
N TYR A 62 7.13 -9.42 3.48
CA TYR A 62 7.26 -9.46 2.02
C TYR A 62 7.40 -8.07 1.39
N ASP A 63 6.54 -7.15 1.81
CA ASP A 63 6.56 -5.77 1.32
C ASP A 63 7.80 -5.00 1.79
N VAL A 64 8.24 -5.29 3.03
CA VAL A 64 9.45 -4.71 3.61
C VAL A 64 10.67 -5.11 2.81
N ASP A 65 10.80 -6.40 2.45
CA ASP A 65 11.91 -6.90 1.64
C ASP A 65 11.93 -6.28 0.24
N LEU A 66 10.77 -6.11 -0.40
CA LEU A 66 10.67 -5.43 -1.69
C LEU A 66 11.06 -3.94 -1.57
N ALA A 67 10.56 -3.24 -0.55
CA ALA A 67 10.90 -1.83 -0.32
C ALA A 67 12.40 -1.62 -0.01
N ASP A 68 13.01 -2.54 0.72
CA ASP A 68 14.48 -2.52 0.97
C ASP A 68 15.28 -2.68 -0.34
N ARG A 69 14.79 -3.49 -1.30
CA ARG A 69 15.41 -3.58 -2.64
C ARG A 69 15.25 -2.31 -3.46
N ILE A 70 14.09 -1.64 -3.35
CA ILE A 70 13.85 -0.34 -3.99
C ILE A 70 14.80 0.72 -3.43
N ALA A 71 14.91 0.84 -2.10
CA ALA A 71 15.84 1.75 -1.44
C ALA A 71 17.29 1.50 -1.88
N LYS A 72 17.71 0.23 -1.90
CA LYS A 72 19.03 -0.18 -2.38
C LYS A 72 19.26 0.22 -3.84
N SER A 73 18.27 0.08 -4.72
CA SER A 73 18.41 0.46 -6.13
C SER A 73 18.55 1.97 -6.31
N LEU A 74 17.99 2.76 -5.38
CA LEU A 74 18.15 4.21 -5.32
C LEU A 74 19.49 4.65 -4.71
N GLY A 75 20.25 3.72 -4.08
CA GLY A 75 21.51 4.00 -3.40
C GLY A 75 21.34 4.64 -2.02
N VAL A 76 20.17 4.49 -1.39
CA VAL A 76 19.86 5.06 -0.07
C VAL A 76 19.48 3.98 0.94
N ALA A 77 19.45 4.34 2.24
CA ALA A 77 18.94 3.45 3.28
C ALA A 77 17.40 3.44 3.30
N GLY A 78 16.79 2.27 3.49
CA GLY A 78 15.37 2.15 3.81
C GLY A 78 15.12 2.34 5.31
N GLU A 79 14.43 3.42 5.69
CA GLU A 79 14.04 3.67 7.08
C GLU A 79 12.57 3.31 7.29
N LYS A 80 12.30 2.34 8.17
CA LYS A 80 10.94 1.88 8.45
C LYS A 80 10.27 2.81 9.44
N VAL A 81 9.15 3.41 9.05
CA VAL A 81 8.32 4.31 9.87
C VAL A 81 7.03 3.57 10.25
N PRO A 82 6.86 3.14 11.51
CA PRO A 82 5.65 2.46 11.94
C PRO A 82 4.42 3.35 11.84
N LEU A 83 3.35 2.81 11.26
CA LEU A 83 2.05 3.47 11.10
C LEU A 83 0.95 2.53 11.57
N ILE A 84 -0.14 3.09 12.06
CA ILE A 84 -1.40 2.34 12.17
C ILE A 84 -2.13 2.32 10.82
N ASN A 85 -3.00 1.34 10.61
CA ASN A 85 -3.70 1.16 9.34
C ASN A 85 -4.47 2.39 8.85
N ALA A 86 -5.03 3.19 9.76
CA ALA A 86 -5.80 4.39 9.44
C ALA A 86 -4.94 5.57 8.96
N GLU A 87 -3.65 5.61 9.31
CA GLU A 87 -2.76 6.76 9.06
C GLU A 87 -2.03 6.69 7.72
N ARG A 88 -2.04 5.54 7.03
CA ARG A 88 -1.22 5.28 5.83
C ARG A 88 -1.35 6.33 4.74
N ILE A 89 -2.58 6.74 4.40
CA ILE A 89 -2.84 7.73 3.35
C ILE A 89 -2.44 9.13 3.83
N THR A 90 -2.81 9.49 5.05
CA THR A 90 -2.48 10.80 5.64
C THR A 90 -0.97 10.99 5.78
N ALA A 91 -0.23 9.95 6.17
CA ALA A 91 1.23 9.99 6.28
C ALA A 91 1.92 10.30 4.95
N LEU A 92 1.41 9.72 3.83
CA LEU A 92 1.88 10.06 2.48
C LEU A 92 1.56 11.51 2.10
N GLN A 93 0.33 11.96 2.37
CA GLN A 93 -0.11 13.32 2.05
C GLN A 93 0.68 14.39 2.82
N GLN A 94 1.10 14.07 4.05
CA GLN A 94 1.88 14.95 4.93
C GLN A 94 3.40 14.81 4.78
N ASP A 95 3.88 14.04 3.80
CA ASP A 95 5.31 13.75 3.59
C ASP A 95 6.03 13.13 4.81
N SER A 96 5.27 12.50 5.73
CA SER A 96 5.84 11.78 6.86
C SER A 96 6.50 10.47 6.44
N VAL A 97 6.10 9.93 5.30
CA VAL A 97 6.69 8.79 4.60
C VAL A 97 6.70 9.04 3.09
N ASP A 98 7.62 8.42 2.38
CA ASP A 98 7.71 8.52 0.93
C ASP A 98 6.91 7.43 0.22
N LEU A 99 6.86 6.25 0.82
CA LEU A 99 6.25 5.04 0.26
C LEU A 99 5.61 4.24 1.39
N VAL A 100 4.45 3.61 1.14
CA VAL A 100 3.79 2.71 2.09
C VAL A 100 3.86 1.27 1.59
N ALA A 101 4.41 0.37 2.45
CA ALA A 101 4.71 -1.04 2.19
C ALA A 101 3.99 -1.94 3.20
N VAL A 102 2.73 -2.33 2.92
CA VAL A 102 1.85 -3.03 3.87
C VAL A 102 0.82 -3.97 3.21
N GLY A 103 1.07 -4.48 2.01
CA GLY A 103 0.07 -5.25 1.26
C GLY A 103 -1.13 -4.39 0.87
N MET A 104 -0.91 -3.16 0.44
CA MET A 104 -2.01 -2.22 0.21
C MET A 104 -2.76 -2.54 -1.08
N THR A 105 -4.02 -2.97 -0.95
CA THR A 105 -4.90 -3.23 -2.09
C THR A 105 -5.04 -1.99 -2.96
N ARG A 106 -4.78 -2.13 -4.25
CA ARG A 106 -5.03 -1.11 -5.27
C ARG A 106 -6.54 -0.99 -5.50
N SER A 107 -7.09 0.19 -5.29
CA SER A 107 -8.50 0.46 -5.50
C SER A 107 -8.76 1.84 -6.07
N LYS A 108 -9.82 1.98 -6.88
CA LYS A 108 -10.24 3.27 -7.46
C LYS A 108 -10.53 4.32 -6.38
N ASN A 109 -10.98 3.89 -5.22
CA ASN A 109 -11.29 4.79 -4.11
C ASN A 109 -10.03 5.42 -3.55
N ARG A 110 -9.01 4.60 -3.24
CA ARG A 110 -7.70 5.06 -2.74
C ARG A 110 -6.93 5.85 -3.78
N ALA A 111 -7.05 5.48 -5.07
CA ALA A 111 -6.39 6.16 -6.17
C ALA A 111 -6.88 7.61 -6.42
N ARG A 112 -7.90 8.07 -5.70
CA ARG A 112 -8.28 9.50 -5.67
C ARG A 112 -7.29 10.33 -4.87
N ASP A 113 -6.72 9.74 -3.82
CA ASP A 113 -5.91 10.43 -2.79
C ASP A 113 -4.42 10.14 -2.88
N ILE A 114 -4.04 9.00 -3.48
CA ILE A 114 -2.68 8.49 -3.60
C ILE A 114 -2.45 7.89 -4.98
N ASP A 115 -1.18 7.73 -5.36
CA ASP A 115 -0.80 6.93 -6.52
C ASP A 115 -0.35 5.54 -6.08
N PHE A 116 -0.46 4.56 -6.98
CA PHE A 116 0.00 3.19 -6.77
C PHE A 116 1.06 2.82 -7.80
N SER A 117 2.09 2.13 -7.35
CA SER A 117 3.03 1.46 -8.25
C SER A 117 2.33 0.36 -9.08
N TYR A 118 3.04 -0.20 -10.05
CA TYR A 118 2.64 -1.46 -10.64
C TYR A 118 2.33 -2.49 -9.57
N ALA A 119 1.36 -3.36 -9.88
CA ALA A 119 1.04 -4.44 -8.97
C ALA A 119 2.25 -5.39 -8.83
N TYR A 120 2.57 -5.74 -7.59
CA TYR A 120 3.65 -6.71 -7.30
C TYR A 120 3.13 -8.04 -6.74
N LEU A 121 1.85 -8.09 -6.38
CA LEU A 121 1.22 -9.27 -5.84
C LEU A 121 -0.26 -9.34 -6.25
N ASP A 122 -0.70 -10.52 -6.67
CA ASP A 122 -2.09 -10.91 -6.74
C ASP A 122 -2.47 -11.56 -5.40
N SER A 123 -3.35 -10.91 -4.67
CA SER A 123 -3.82 -11.36 -3.37
C SER A 123 -5.32 -11.07 -3.24
N PRO A 124 -6.17 -11.94 -3.79
CA PRO A 124 -7.62 -11.78 -3.70
C PRO A 124 -8.08 -11.74 -2.24
N HIS A 125 -9.17 -11.05 -1.98
CA HIS A 125 -9.83 -11.14 -0.69
C HIS A 125 -10.56 -12.47 -0.58
N MET A 126 -10.39 -13.13 0.55
CA MET A 126 -11.03 -14.41 0.88
C MET A 126 -11.59 -14.39 2.30
N ILE A 127 -12.54 -15.28 2.56
CA ILE A 127 -13.15 -15.42 3.88
C ILE A 127 -12.64 -16.72 4.51
N LEU A 128 -12.03 -16.58 5.68
CA LEU A 128 -11.64 -17.70 6.54
C LEU A 128 -12.77 -17.99 7.52
N VAL A 129 -13.11 -19.26 7.67
CA VAL A 129 -14.11 -19.75 8.62
C VAL A 129 -13.55 -20.91 9.42
N ARG A 130 -14.15 -21.21 10.58
CA ARG A 130 -13.80 -22.45 11.30
C ARG A 130 -14.45 -23.65 10.61
N LYS A 131 -13.74 -24.76 10.51
CA LYS A 131 -14.29 -26.02 9.97
C LYS A 131 -15.48 -26.54 10.78
N ASP A 132 -15.47 -26.33 12.11
CA ASP A 132 -16.54 -26.76 13.00
C ASP A 132 -17.81 -25.86 12.89
N SER A 133 -17.77 -24.80 12.11
CA SER A 133 -18.91 -23.89 11.92
C SER A 133 -19.96 -24.43 10.93
N GLY A 134 -19.57 -25.37 10.05
CA GLY A 134 -20.41 -25.85 8.96
C GLY A 134 -20.68 -24.82 7.86
N ILE A 135 -19.93 -23.70 7.86
CA ILE A 135 -20.04 -22.65 6.82
C ILE A 135 -19.13 -23.04 5.67
N GLU A 136 -19.70 -23.31 4.50
CA GLU A 136 -19.01 -23.70 3.28
C GLU A 136 -19.23 -22.69 2.15
N HIS A 137 -20.34 -21.92 2.24
CA HIS A 137 -20.76 -20.96 1.23
C HIS A 137 -20.96 -19.56 1.81
N VAL A 138 -20.64 -18.53 1.02
CA VAL A 138 -20.75 -17.11 1.43
C VAL A 138 -22.16 -16.73 1.88
N THR A 139 -23.21 -17.31 1.27
CA THR A 139 -24.60 -17.06 1.63
C THR A 139 -24.98 -17.55 3.03
N GLN A 140 -24.22 -18.49 3.59
CA GLN A 140 -24.44 -19.01 4.96
C GLN A 140 -23.94 -18.01 6.04
N LEU A 141 -23.29 -16.91 5.62
CA LEU A 141 -22.96 -15.79 6.50
C LEU A 141 -24.18 -14.89 6.79
N ALA A 142 -25.36 -15.17 6.23
CA ALA A 142 -26.60 -14.46 6.54
C ALA A 142 -26.89 -14.50 8.06
N GLY A 143 -27.03 -13.32 8.68
CA GLY A 143 -27.21 -13.17 10.13
C GLY A 143 -25.97 -13.45 10.98
N ARG A 144 -24.85 -13.84 10.37
CA ARG A 144 -23.57 -14.17 11.03
C ARG A 144 -22.65 -12.95 11.10
N LYS A 145 -21.61 -13.06 11.93
CA LYS A 145 -20.64 -12.00 12.18
C LYS A 145 -19.39 -12.22 11.31
N LEU A 146 -19.08 -11.24 10.46
CA LEU A 146 -17.85 -11.19 9.68
C LEU A 146 -16.87 -10.19 10.31
N ALA A 147 -15.71 -10.69 10.74
CA ALA A 147 -14.65 -9.87 11.29
C ALA A 147 -13.82 -9.22 10.18
N LEU A 148 -13.56 -7.92 10.30
CA LEU A 148 -12.70 -7.13 9.42
C LEU A 148 -11.83 -6.19 10.23
N VAL A 149 -10.71 -5.77 9.63
CA VAL A 149 -9.93 -4.65 10.17
C VAL A 149 -10.55 -3.33 9.72
N ARG A 150 -10.64 -2.37 10.63
CA ARG A 150 -11.04 -0.98 10.34
C ARG A 150 -10.13 -0.42 9.25
N SER A 151 -10.57 0.12 8.20
CA SER A 151 -9.83 0.49 6.98
C SER A 151 -9.67 -0.62 5.92
N ALA A 152 -10.14 -1.85 6.17
CA ALA A 152 -10.28 -2.84 5.11
C ALA A 152 -11.35 -2.40 4.11
N SER A 153 -11.12 -2.72 2.84
CA SER A 153 -12.16 -2.52 1.83
C SER A 153 -13.17 -3.66 1.94
N VAL A 154 -14.44 -3.33 2.17
CA VAL A 154 -15.55 -4.28 2.02
C VAL A 154 -16.10 -4.15 0.61
N ASP A 155 -16.35 -5.28 -0.01
CA ASP A 155 -16.93 -5.30 -1.34
C ASP A 155 -18.46 -5.02 -1.29
N ALA A 156 -18.92 -4.14 -2.16
CA ALA A 156 -20.34 -3.85 -2.30
C ALA A 156 -21.13 -5.09 -2.76
N ASP A 157 -20.52 -5.92 -3.60
CA ASP A 157 -21.15 -7.15 -4.09
C ASP A 157 -21.32 -8.18 -2.97
N LEU A 158 -20.36 -8.29 -2.03
CA LEU A 158 -20.51 -9.11 -0.84
C LEU A 158 -21.67 -8.64 0.04
N LEU A 159 -21.77 -7.32 0.26
CA LEU A 159 -22.86 -6.74 1.04
C LEU A 159 -24.23 -6.95 0.37
N ALA A 160 -24.27 -6.87 -0.96
CA ALA A 160 -25.48 -7.12 -1.74
C ALA A 160 -25.88 -8.61 -1.72
N ALA A 161 -24.90 -9.52 -1.79
CA ALA A 161 -25.14 -10.97 -1.76
C ALA A 161 -25.62 -11.46 -0.39
N VAL A 162 -25.15 -10.84 0.71
CA VAL A 162 -25.48 -11.24 2.10
C VAL A 162 -25.88 -10.01 2.94
N PRO A 163 -27.04 -9.39 2.66
CA PRO A 163 -27.42 -8.10 3.26
C PRO A 163 -27.68 -8.16 4.77
N THR A 164 -27.89 -9.34 5.34
CA THR A 164 -28.12 -9.54 6.78
C THR A 164 -26.85 -9.86 7.56
N MET A 165 -25.70 -9.98 6.87
CA MET A 165 -24.41 -10.21 7.50
C MET A 165 -24.04 -9.04 8.41
N GLN A 166 -23.50 -9.35 9.60
CA GLN A 166 -23.09 -8.36 10.58
C GLN A 166 -21.59 -8.12 10.50
N ILE A 167 -21.16 -6.93 10.10
CA ILE A 167 -19.75 -6.58 10.07
C ILE A 167 -19.29 -6.15 11.46
N VAL A 168 -18.22 -6.77 11.96
CA VAL A 168 -17.55 -6.43 13.21
C VAL A 168 -16.14 -5.94 12.90
N LEU A 169 -15.85 -4.69 13.27
CA LEU A 169 -14.59 -4.02 12.97
C LEU A 169 -13.59 -4.13 14.13
N PHE A 170 -12.37 -4.51 13.81
CA PHE A 170 -11.23 -4.60 14.72
C PHE A 170 -10.11 -3.64 14.28
N ASP A 171 -9.21 -3.29 15.19
CA ASP A 171 -8.10 -2.38 14.89
C ASP A 171 -6.89 -3.12 14.30
N THR A 172 -6.75 -4.43 14.58
CA THR A 172 -5.66 -5.27 14.09
C THR A 172 -6.15 -6.58 13.50
N TYR A 173 -5.37 -7.17 12.61
CA TYR A 173 -5.66 -8.49 12.04
C TYR A 173 -5.60 -9.60 13.11
N ASP A 174 -4.69 -9.50 14.10
CA ASP A 174 -4.66 -10.45 15.23
C ASP A 174 -5.98 -10.44 15.99
N ALA A 175 -6.53 -9.26 16.31
CA ALA A 175 -7.80 -9.15 17.04
C ALA A 175 -8.98 -9.71 16.22
N ALA A 176 -9.00 -9.45 14.90
CA ALA A 176 -10.03 -9.99 14.00
C ALA A 176 -9.94 -11.51 13.88
N PHE A 177 -8.74 -12.06 13.71
CA PHE A 177 -8.51 -13.52 13.67
C PHE A 177 -8.86 -14.19 15.01
N LEU A 178 -8.43 -13.63 16.15
CA LEU A 178 -8.77 -14.15 17.46
C LEU A 178 -10.28 -14.15 17.70
N ALA A 179 -11.02 -13.15 17.21
CA ALA A 179 -12.47 -13.16 17.28
C ALA A 179 -13.09 -14.35 16.53
N LEU A 180 -12.52 -14.73 15.36
CA LEU A 180 -12.93 -15.95 14.67
C LEU A 180 -12.55 -17.21 15.47
N ALA A 181 -11.31 -17.32 15.95
CA ALA A 181 -10.81 -18.47 16.67
C ALA A 181 -11.59 -18.72 17.98
N GLU A 182 -11.94 -17.67 18.70
CA GLU A 182 -12.69 -17.70 19.96
C GLU A 182 -14.22 -17.72 19.78
N LYS A 183 -14.72 -17.92 18.55
CA LYS A 183 -16.16 -18.00 18.25
C LYS A 183 -16.94 -16.70 18.52
N ARG A 184 -16.26 -15.55 18.58
CA ARG A 184 -16.88 -14.22 18.67
C ARG A 184 -17.27 -13.65 17.31
N ALA A 185 -16.67 -14.20 16.24
CA ALA A 185 -17.04 -14.00 14.84
C ALA A 185 -17.18 -15.36 14.14
N ASP A 186 -17.90 -15.39 13.04
CA ASP A 186 -18.16 -16.60 12.25
C ASP A 186 -17.26 -16.67 11.01
N GLY A 187 -16.82 -15.54 10.49
CA GLY A 187 -15.88 -15.40 9.39
C GLY A 187 -14.86 -14.29 9.62
N PHE A 188 -13.73 -14.36 8.92
CA PHE A 188 -12.68 -13.35 8.89
C PHE A 188 -12.30 -13.06 7.43
N LEU A 189 -12.54 -11.84 6.96
CA LEU A 189 -12.25 -11.38 5.60
C LEU A 189 -10.94 -10.59 5.58
N ALA A 190 -10.01 -11.04 4.75
CA ALA A 190 -8.76 -10.31 4.43
C ALA A 190 -8.13 -10.85 3.14
N ASP A 191 -6.93 -10.34 2.80
CA ASP A 191 -6.13 -10.85 1.70
C ASP A 191 -5.81 -12.33 1.88
N LYS A 192 -5.81 -13.09 0.78
CA LYS A 192 -5.53 -14.55 0.77
C LYS A 192 -4.25 -14.91 1.52
N MET A 193 -3.16 -14.18 1.25
CA MET A 193 -1.87 -14.47 1.88
C MET A 193 -1.92 -14.26 3.39
N LEU A 194 -2.68 -13.27 3.84
CA LEU A 194 -2.87 -12.97 5.26
C LEU A 194 -3.75 -14.03 5.94
N VAL A 195 -4.89 -14.39 5.37
CA VAL A 195 -5.76 -15.41 5.97
C VAL A 195 -5.09 -16.77 6.01
N LEU A 196 -4.28 -17.14 4.99
CA LEU A 196 -3.48 -18.37 5.00
C LEU A 196 -2.39 -18.34 6.06
N TRP A 197 -1.73 -17.20 6.27
CA TRP A 197 -0.76 -17.02 7.36
C TRP A 197 -1.40 -17.33 8.71
N TYR A 198 -2.57 -16.76 8.98
CA TYR A 198 -3.28 -16.99 10.24
C TYR A 198 -3.81 -18.41 10.37
N ALA A 199 -4.30 -19.01 9.29
CA ALA A 199 -4.75 -20.39 9.27
C ALA A 199 -3.64 -21.41 9.62
N GLN A 200 -2.37 -21.04 9.38
CA GLN A 200 -1.20 -21.86 9.70
C GLN A 200 -0.57 -21.52 11.07
N LYS A 201 -1.08 -20.50 11.76
CA LYS A 201 -0.54 -20.08 13.05
C LYS A 201 -0.54 -21.22 14.06
N SER A 202 0.53 -21.32 14.84
CA SER A 202 0.69 -22.37 15.87
C SER A 202 -0.53 -22.41 16.81
N GLY A 203 -1.03 -23.62 17.05
CA GLY A 203 -2.22 -23.89 17.85
C GLY A 203 -3.55 -23.88 17.10
N TYR A 204 -3.56 -23.46 15.82
CA TYR A 204 -4.79 -23.38 15.01
C TYR A 204 -4.64 -24.11 13.64
N ALA A 205 -3.52 -24.75 13.39
CA ALA A 205 -3.29 -25.43 12.11
C ALA A 205 -4.33 -26.54 11.89
N GLY A 206 -5.07 -26.42 10.80
CA GLY A 206 -6.12 -27.38 10.44
C GLY A 206 -7.52 -27.08 10.93
N ASP A 207 -7.73 -26.08 11.78
CA ASP A 207 -9.06 -25.74 12.35
C ASP A 207 -9.91 -24.85 11.43
N PHE A 208 -9.29 -24.26 10.42
CA PHE A 208 -9.91 -23.31 9.52
C PHE A 208 -9.99 -23.81 8.08
N ALA A 209 -10.95 -23.24 7.33
CA ALA A 209 -11.13 -23.43 5.90
C ALA A 209 -11.42 -22.07 5.24
N LEU A 210 -11.08 -21.95 3.95
CA LEU A 210 -11.55 -20.84 3.12
C LEU A 210 -12.92 -21.17 2.56
N ILE A 211 -13.76 -20.15 2.37
CA ILE A 211 -14.99 -20.27 1.59
C ILE A 211 -14.60 -20.27 0.12
N ASP A 212 -14.90 -21.34 -0.63
CA ASP A 212 -14.45 -21.52 -2.01
C ASP A 212 -15.25 -20.70 -3.03
N ASP A 213 -16.50 -20.35 -2.73
CA ASP A 213 -17.40 -19.58 -3.61
C ASP A 213 -17.29 -18.06 -3.43
N TYR A 214 -16.28 -17.61 -2.66
CA TYR A 214 -15.97 -16.19 -2.53
C TYR A 214 -14.47 -15.94 -2.72
N GLU A 215 -14.13 -15.44 -3.89
CA GLU A 215 -12.80 -14.92 -4.20
C GLU A 215 -12.94 -13.59 -4.94
N LEU A 216 -12.53 -12.51 -4.32
CA LEU A 216 -12.56 -11.20 -4.93
C LEU A 216 -11.17 -10.82 -5.44
N PRO A 217 -10.96 -10.79 -6.78
CA PRO A 217 -9.66 -10.43 -7.35
C PRO A 217 -9.17 -9.08 -6.85
N ARG A 218 -7.96 -9.05 -6.33
CA ARG A 218 -7.30 -7.85 -5.84
C ARG A 218 -5.81 -7.95 -6.12
N THR A 219 -5.20 -6.81 -6.40
CA THR A 219 -3.75 -6.69 -6.51
C THR A 219 -3.24 -5.71 -5.47
N SER A 220 -2.02 -5.93 -5.01
CA SER A 220 -1.30 -5.03 -4.11
C SER A 220 -0.25 -4.24 -4.87
N GLY A 221 -0.11 -2.96 -4.52
CA GLY A 221 0.90 -2.04 -5.01
C GLY A 221 1.44 -1.19 -3.87
N PHE A 222 2.64 -0.66 -4.03
CA PHE A 222 3.13 0.37 -3.13
C PHE A 222 2.29 1.64 -3.31
N ALA A 223 1.94 2.26 -2.19
CA ALA A 223 1.26 3.54 -2.23
C ALA A 223 2.27 4.68 -2.11
N LEU A 224 2.10 5.72 -2.92
CA LEU A 224 2.94 6.91 -2.98
C LEU A 224 2.06 8.15 -2.89
N LYS A 225 2.66 9.28 -2.52
CA LYS A 225 1.99 10.58 -2.60
C LYS A 225 1.60 10.86 -4.05
N LYS A 226 0.45 11.49 -4.23
CA LYS A 226 -0.07 11.82 -5.55
C LYS A 226 0.74 12.90 -6.23
N ASN A 227 0.83 12.78 -7.57
CA ASN A 227 1.53 13.76 -8.42
C ASN A 227 3.06 13.81 -8.24
N GLU A 228 3.67 12.67 -7.93
CA GLU A 228 5.13 12.49 -7.88
C GLU A 228 5.60 11.54 -9.00
N PRO A 229 5.46 11.93 -10.29
CA PRO A 229 5.60 11.01 -11.42
C PRO A 229 6.99 10.41 -11.58
N HIS A 230 8.06 11.15 -11.28
CA HIS A 230 9.42 10.63 -11.39
C HIS A 230 9.72 9.60 -10.30
N PHE A 231 9.20 9.81 -9.08
CA PHE A 231 9.37 8.83 -8.02
C PHE A 231 8.53 7.57 -8.28
N LEU A 232 7.30 7.73 -8.78
CA LEU A 232 6.46 6.61 -9.18
C LEU A 232 7.12 5.77 -10.28
N ASP A 233 7.59 6.42 -11.36
CA ASP A 233 8.31 5.73 -12.45
C ASP A 233 9.56 5.00 -11.93
N PHE A 234 10.33 5.63 -11.04
CA PHE A 234 11.48 4.97 -10.43
C PHE A 234 11.10 3.69 -9.68
N VAL A 235 10.03 3.73 -8.86
CA VAL A 235 9.54 2.56 -8.11
C VAL A 235 9.09 1.46 -9.07
N ASP A 236 8.35 1.82 -10.13
CA ASP A 236 7.86 0.90 -11.14
C ASP A 236 9.02 0.23 -11.90
N GLN A 237 10.01 1.00 -12.34
CA GLN A 237 11.20 0.46 -13.00
C GLN A 237 12.03 -0.44 -12.05
N ALA A 238 12.11 -0.11 -10.77
CA ALA A 238 12.77 -0.96 -9.79
C ALA A 238 12.03 -2.30 -9.62
N LEU A 239 10.70 -2.29 -9.56
CA LEU A 239 9.88 -3.50 -9.51
C LEU A 239 10.06 -4.38 -10.75
N LEU A 240 10.05 -3.80 -11.95
CA LEU A 240 10.30 -4.54 -13.20
C LEU A 240 11.71 -5.16 -13.24
N LYS A 241 12.73 -4.46 -12.71
CA LYS A 241 14.10 -5.01 -12.61
C LYS A 241 14.16 -6.17 -11.62
N LEU A 242 13.45 -6.11 -10.49
CA LEU A 242 13.33 -7.23 -9.53
C LEU A 242 12.67 -8.44 -10.18
N GLU A 243 11.64 -8.24 -11.00
CA GLU A 243 10.99 -9.30 -11.77
C GLU A 243 11.95 -9.92 -12.78
N ALA A 244 12.57 -9.11 -13.62
CA ALA A 244 13.47 -9.56 -14.69
C ALA A 244 14.70 -10.31 -14.17
N SER A 245 15.22 -9.92 -12.99
CA SER A 245 16.37 -10.57 -12.35
C SER A 245 16.00 -11.86 -11.60
N GLY A 246 14.71 -12.15 -11.42
CA GLY A 246 14.21 -13.26 -10.59
C GLY A 246 14.28 -13.00 -9.08
N GLU A 247 14.70 -11.82 -8.65
CA GLU A 247 14.76 -11.46 -7.22
C GLU A 247 13.36 -11.38 -6.60
N ALA A 248 12.37 -10.86 -7.35
CA ALA A 248 10.98 -10.84 -6.91
C ALA A 248 10.43 -12.26 -6.61
N ALA A 249 10.78 -13.24 -7.45
CA ALA A 249 10.40 -14.63 -7.22
C ALA A 249 11.09 -15.23 -5.98
N LYS A 250 12.36 -14.90 -5.73
CA LYS A 250 13.06 -15.35 -4.51
C LYS A 250 12.42 -14.78 -3.25
N ILE A 251 12.09 -13.48 -3.24
CA ILE A 251 11.42 -12.84 -2.12
C ILE A 251 10.05 -13.48 -1.91
N PHE A 252 9.27 -13.68 -2.97
CA PHE A 252 7.96 -14.35 -2.88
C PHE A 252 8.09 -15.75 -2.24
N ASN A 253 9.02 -16.56 -2.73
CA ASN A 253 9.21 -17.92 -2.20
C ASN A 253 9.68 -17.94 -0.74
N ALA A 254 10.45 -16.94 -0.32
CA ALA A 254 10.90 -16.85 1.08
C ALA A 254 9.73 -16.62 2.06
N TRP A 255 8.66 -15.97 1.61
CA TRP A 255 7.51 -15.63 2.45
C TRP A 255 6.31 -16.56 2.27
N PHE A 256 6.11 -17.09 1.07
CA PHE A 256 4.86 -17.76 0.70
C PHE A 256 5.02 -19.23 0.28
N ALA A 257 6.24 -19.79 0.22
CA ALA A 257 6.38 -21.20 -0.08
C ALA A 257 5.63 -22.08 0.95
N PRO A 258 4.96 -23.18 0.52
CA PRO A 258 5.02 -23.80 -0.81
C PRO A 258 4.00 -23.27 -1.84
N LEU A 259 3.36 -22.12 -1.61
CA LEU A 259 2.39 -21.57 -2.57
C LEU A 259 3.05 -21.24 -3.91
N PRO A 260 2.44 -21.59 -5.05
CA PRO A 260 2.97 -21.23 -6.35
C PRO A 260 2.83 -19.73 -6.59
N ARG A 261 3.87 -19.11 -7.15
CA ARG A 261 3.79 -17.74 -7.63
C ARG A 261 3.13 -17.70 -9.01
N THR A 262 1.88 -17.25 -9.06
CA THR A 262 1.07 -17.16 -10.29
C THR A 262 1.11 -15.78 -10.93
N PHE A 263 1.50 -14.75 -10.18
CA PHE A 263 1.53 -13.35 -10.61
C PHE A 263 2.95 -12.93 -11.00
N ARG A 264 3.05 -12.11 -12.07
CA ARG A 264 4.29 -11.45 -12.48
C ARG A 264 4.10 -9.94 -12.47
N ILE A 265 5.12 -9.22 -12.06
CA ILE A 265 5.14 -7.76 -12.11
C ILE A 265 5.28 -7.34 -13.56
N GLN A 266 4.33 -6.52 -14.01
CA GLN A 266 4.27 -6.00 -15.38
C GLN A 266 3.59 -4.64 -15.39
N PRO A 267 3.79 -3.82 -16.43
CA PRO A 267 3.01 -2.59 -16.63
C PRO A 267 1.50 -2.87 -16.65
N ASP A 268 0.72 -1.91 -16.13
CA ASP A 268 -0.75 -1.97 -16.10
C ASP A 268 -1.37 -1.90 -17.48
#